data_c3cbfe403dfc4bc3f4d65ac3f110e8ac
#
_entry.id   c3cbfe403dfc4bc3f4d65ac3f110e8ac
#
_cell.length_a   1.000
_cell.length_b   1.000
_cell.length_c   1.000
_cell.angle_alpha   90.00
_cell.angle_beta   90.00
_cell.angle_gamma   90.00
#
_symmetry.space_group_name_H-M   'P 1'
#
loop_
_entity.id
_entity.type
_entity.pdbx_description
1 polymer ?
#
loop_
_entity_poly.entity_id
_entity_poly.type
_entity_poly.pdbx_seq_one_letter_code
_entity_poly.pdbx_strand_id
1 'polypeptide(L)'
;NDGMRSWKRINFPGDARDILTVGAVDANGENASFSSIGPTADGRIKPDVMAQGSPTAVIDGRGNISHDMGTSFSTPLVAGLVACLWQALPEKNAFQIIQLVKDSGSNASNPDNIYGYGIPDFWKAYHEGNAK
;
A
#
# COMPACT_ATOMS: atom_id res chain seq x y z
N ASN A 1 -2.22 -6.41 -6.16
CA ASN A 1 -2.61 -7.68 -6.75
C ASN A 1 -4.12 -7.73 -6.96
N ASP A 2 -4.54 -7.66 -8.21
CA ASP A 2 -5.93 -7.84 -8.61
C ASP A 2 -6.19 -9.34 -8.71
N GLY A 3 -6.49 -9.96 -7.58
CA GLY A 3 -6.71 -11.39 -7.50
C GLY A 3 -8.17 -11.73 -7.26
N MET A 4 -8.58 -12.92 -7.69
CA MET A 4 -9.89 -13.42 -7.32
C MET A 4 -9.92 -13.65 -5.80
N ARG A 5 -10.95 -13.15 -5.11
CA ARG A 5 -11.19 -13.45 -3.68
C ARG A 5 -11.25 -14.96 -3.39
N SER A 6 -11.51 -15.77 -4.42
CA SER A 6 -11.49 -17.23 -4.33
C SER A 6 -10.10 -17.81 -4.01
N TRP A 7 -9.01 -17.11 -4.35
CA TRP A 7 -7.66 -17.58 -4.05
C TRP A 7 -7.31 -17.47 -2.56
N LYS A 8 -7.93 -16.54 -1.81
CA LYS A 8 -7.78 -16.35 -0.37
C LYS A 8 -6.33 -16.27 0.12
N ARG A 9 -5.38 -15.91 -0.76
CA ARG A 9 -3.95 -15.76 -0.47
C ARG A 9 -3.33 -14.81 -1.48
N ILE A 10 -2.39 -14.00 -0.98
CA ILE A 10 -1.55 -13.19 -1.87
C ILE A 10 -0.45 -14.07 -2.47
N ASN A 11 -0.30 -13.98 -3.79
CA ASN A 11 0.65 -14.74 -4.58
C ASN A 11 1.86 -13.88 -4.98
N PHE A 12 2.88 -14.57 -5.53
CA PHE A 12 4.04 -13.96 -6.14
C PHE A 12 3.65 -12.86 -7.16
N PRO A 13 4.35 -11.72 -7.17
CA PRO A 13 5.47 -11.33 -6.28
C PRO A 13 5.01 -10.64 -4.99
N GLY A 14 3.72 -10.43 -4.76
CA GLY A 14 3.16 -9.70 -3.63
C GLY A 14 3.41 -10.36 -2.26
N ASP A 15 3.74 -11.64 -2.25
CA ASP A 15 4.05 -12.41 -1.04
C ASP A 15 5.51 -12.29 -0.57
N ALA A 16 6.37 -11.59 -1.30
CA ALA A 16 7.76 -11.40 -0.91
C ALA A 16 7.89 -10.68 0.45
N ARG A 17 8.96 -11.01 1.20
CA ARG A 17 9.15 -10.53 2.59
C ARG A 17 9.54 -9.07 2.66
N ASP A 18 10.51 -8.68 1.86
CA ASP A 18 11.26 -7.42 1.99
C ASP A 18 10.79 -6.37 0.97
N ILE A 19 9.47 -6.39 0.69
CA ILE A 19 8.80 -5.44 -0.18
C ILE A 19 7.57 -4.85 0.50
N LEU A 20 7.13 -3.69 0.03
CA LEU A 20 5.87 -3.09 0.41
C LEU A 20 4.78 -3.50 -0.58
N THR A 21 3.85 -4.36 -0.15
CA THR A 21 2.73 -4.84 -0.97
C THR A 21 1.51 -3.96 -0.72
N VAL A 22 0.97 -3.39 -1.79
CA VAL A 22 -0.12 -2.41 -1.72
C VAL A 22 -1.43 -3.01 -2.20
N GLY A 23 -2.46 -2.90 -1.36
CA GLY A 23 -3.84 -3.20 -1.71
C GLY A 23 -4.60 -1.94 -2.14
N ALA A 24 -5.83 -2.11 -2.62
CA ALA A 24 -6.67 -1.02 -3.09
C ALA A 24 -7.88 -0.77 -2.18
N VAL A 25 -8.13 0.50 -1.90
CA VAL A 25 -9.37 0.99 -1.31
C VAL A 25 -10.13 1.86 -2.31
N ASP A 26 -11.42 2.06 -2.04
CA ASP A 26 -12.23 3.05 -2.73
C ASP A 26 -12.09 4.46 -2.11
N ALA A 27 -12.88 5.42 -2.59
CA ALA A 27 -12.86 6.80 -2.11
C ALA A 27 -13.34 6.95 -0.65
N ASN A 28 -14.05 5.95 -0.10
CA ASN A 28 -14.49 5.92 1.30
C ASN A 28 -13.49 5.20 2.22
N GLY A 29 -12.39 4.67 1.67
CA GLY A 29 -11.40 3.89 2.41
C GLY A 29 -11.81 2.42 2.59
N GLU A 30 -12.85 1.94 1.91
CA GLU A 30 -13.28 0.55 1.96
C GLU A 30 -12.48 -0.31 0.97
N ASN A 31 -12.23 -1.57 1.33
CA ASN A 31 -11.47 -2.48 0.48
C ASN A 31 -12.15 -2.68 -0.87
N ALA A 32 -11.47 -2.33 -1.95
CA ALA A 32 -11.97 -2.50 -3.31
C ALA A 32 -12.21 -3.99 -3.62
N SER A 33 -13.32 -4.29 -4.30
CA SER A 33 -13.76 -5.68 -4.53
C SER A 33 -12.76 -6.56 -5.29
N PHE A 34 -11.91 -5.94 -6.12
CA PHE A 34 -10.86 -6.60 -6.89
C PHE A 34 -9.54 -6.75 -6.10
N SER A 35 -9.35 -6.00 -5.00
CA SER A 35 -8.11 -6.05 -4.23
C SER A 35 -7.92 -7.43 -3.60
N SER A 36 -6.76 -8.03 -3.83
CA SER A 36 -6.39 -9.30 -3.20
C SER A 36 -6.26 -9.15 -1.70
N ILE A 37 -6.65 -10.19 -1.00
CA ILE A 37 -6.52 -10.30 0.46
C ILE A 37 -5.53 -11.40 0.81
N GLY A 38 -4.86 -11.23 1.96
CA GLY A 38 -3.97 -12.24 2.53
C GLY A 38 -4.71 -13.42 3.20
N PRO A 39 -3.99 -14.19 3.96
CA PRO A 39 -2.55 -14.10 4.21
C PRO A 39 -1.68 -14.56 3.03
N THR A 40 -0.36 -14.52 3.19
CA THR A 40 0.56 -15.28 2.34
C THR A 40 0.43 -16.78 2.59
N ALA A 41 1.05 -17.62 1.76
CA ALA A 41 1.01 -19.07 1.94
C ALA A 41 1.65 -19.54 3.27
N ASP A 42 2.64 -18.78 3.77
CA ASP A 42 3.32 -19.02 5.05
C ASP A 42 2.69 -18.21 6.24
N GLY A 43 1.50 -17.67 6.06
CA GLY A 43 0.69 -17.08 7.13
C GLY A 43 1.01 -15.64 7.50
N ARG A 44 1.86 -14.92 6.74
CA ARG A 44 2.16 -13.50 7.00
C ARG A 44 1.02 -12.60 6.57
N ILE A 45 0.84 -11.49 7.30
CA ILE A 45 -0.10 -10.44 6.94
C ILE A 45 0.36 -9.77 5.63
N LYS A 46 -0.53 -9.75 4.65
CA LYS A 46 -0.46 -9.00 3.40
C LYS A 46 -1.90 -8.67 2.93
N PRO A 47 -2.14 -7.56 2.21
CA PRO A 47 -1.16 -6.53 1.82
C PRO A 47 -0.52 -5.87 3.04
N ASP A 48 0.59 -5.15 2.85
CA ASP A 48 1.19 -4.37 3.94
C ASP A 48 0.38 -3.11 4.20
N VAL A 49 0.05 -2.37 3.15
CA VAL A 49 -0.68 -1.09 3.23
C VAL A 49 -1.71 -0.96 2.11
N MET A 50 -2.59 0.02 2.24
CA MET A 50 -3.65 0.33 1.30
C MET A 50 -3.49 1.74 0.72
N ALA A 51 -3.94 1.91 -0.54
CA ALA A 51 -4.12 3.23 -1.12
C ALA A 51 -5.32 3.22 -2.07
N GLN A 52 -5.81 4.40 -2.46
CA GLN A 52 -6.93 4.50 -3.37
C GLN A 52 -6.60 3.88 -4.73
N GLY A 53 -7.45 2.97 -5.17
CA GLY A 53 -7.36 2.29 -6.46
C GLY A 53 -8.70 2.21 -7.18
N SER A 54 -9.76 2.86 -6.62
CA SER A 54 -11.10 2.83 -7.21
C SER A 54 -11.96 4.01 -6.72
N PRO A 55 -12.34 4.97 -7.56
CA PRO A 55 -11.68 5.30 -8.82
C PRO A 55 -10.37 6.06 -8.56
N THR A 56 -9.40 5.94 -9.45
CA THR A 56 -8.14 6.70 -9.38
C THR A 56 -8.03 7.60 -10.61
N ALA A 57 -7.68 8.87 -10.40
CA ALA A 57 -7.40 9.79 -11.50
C ALA A 57 -6.11 9.39 -12.21
N VAL A 58 -6.17 9.28 -13.52
CA VAL A 58 -5.07 8.86 -14.39
C VAL A 58 -4.98 9.77 -15.62
N ILE A 59 -3.82 9.79 -16.25
CA ILE A 59 -3.65 10.41 -17.57
C ILE A 59 -3.80 9.30 -18.62
N ASP A 60 -4.78 9.43 -19.51
CA ASP A 60 -5.01 8.46 -20.58
C ASP A 60 -3.94 8.58 -21.68
N GLY A 61 -3.94 7.63 -22.63
CA GLY A 61 -2.99 7.61 -23.75
C GLY A 61 -3.10 8.80 -24.71
N ARG A 62 -4.07 9.70 -24.52
CA ARG A 62 -4.28 10.94 -25.29
C ARG A 62 -3.93 12.19 -24.48
N GLY A 63 -3.46 12.03 -23.24
CA GLY A 63 -3.11 13.13 -22.35
C GLY A 63 -4.29 13.76 -21.58
N ASN A 64 -5.46 13.14 -21.60
CA ASN A 64 -6.62 13.63 -20.85
C ASN A 64 -6.67 13.02 -19.45
N ILE A 65 -7.26 13.76 -18.50
CA ILE A 65 -7.59 13.21 -17.18
C ILE A 65 -8.77 12.26 -17.35
N SER A 66 -8.58 11.04 -16.90
CA SER A 66 -9.58 9.97 -16.87
C SER A 66 -9.59 9.31 -15.50
N HIS A 67 -10.45 8.32 -15.30
CA HIS A 67 -10.50 7.52 -14.07
C HIS A 67 -10.44 6.04 -14.42
N ASP A 68 -9.66 5.32 -13.66
CA ASP A 68 -9.51 3.87 -13.82
C ASP A 68 -9.47 3.20 -12.43
N MET A 69 -9.49 1.88 -12.39
CA MET A 69 -9.49 1.12 -11.15
C MET A 69 -8.51 -0.07 -11.23
N GLY A 70 -7.86 -0.34 -10.11
CA GLY A 70 -6.90 -1.44 -9.97
C GLY A 70 -5.86 -1.16 -8.90
N THR A 71 -5.29 -2.20 -8.31
CA THR A 71 -4.12 -2.08 -7.43
C THR A 71 -2.90 -1.54 -8.17
N SER A 72 -2.88 -1.63 -9.51
CA SER A 72 -1.89 -1.01 -10.40
C SER A 72 -1.88 0.52 -10.31
N PHE A 73 -2.93 1.14 -9.80
CA PHE A 73 -3.01 2.58 -9.56
C PHE A 73 -2.74 2.94 -8.10
N SER A 74 -3.09 2.07 -7.14
CA SER A 74 -2.74 2.25 -5.72
C SER A 74 -1.23 2.19 -5.49
N THR A 75 -0.56 1.23 -6.12
CA THR A 75 0.87 0.98 -5.93
C THR A 75 1.75 2.18 -6.29
N PRO A 76 1.60 2.85 -7.46
CA PRO A 76 2.41 4.02 -7.80
C PRO A 76 2.15 5.24 -6.90
N LEU A 77 0.95 5.39 -6.33
CA LEU A 77 0.68 6.43 -5.34
C LEU A 77 1.56 6.24 -4.10
N VAL A 78 1.58 5.02 -3.56
CA VAL A 78 2.45 4.69 -2.42
C VAL A 78 3.92 4.80 -2.80
N ALA A 79 4.31 4.30 -3.97
CA ALA A 79 5.71 4.35 -4.43
C ALA A 79 6.23 5.79 -4.54
N GLY A 80 5.43 6.71 -5.07
CA GLY A 80 5.77 8.13 -5.15
C GLY A 80 5.94 8.79 -3.78
N LEU A 81 5.01 8.51 -2.86
CA LEU A 81 5.07 9.04 -1.49
C LEU A 81 6.23 8.42 -0.68
N VAL A 82 6.54 7.13 -0.89
CA VAL A 82 7.73 6.48 -0.31
C VAL A 82 9.01 7.13 -0.81
N ALA A 83 9.09 7.46 -2.11
CA ALA A 83 10.24 8.15 -2.67
C ALA A 83 10.44 9.54 -2.02
N CYS A 84 9.36 10.30 -1.84
CA CYS A 84 9.39 11.59 -1.14
C CYS A 84 9.82 11.43 0.32
N LEU A 85 9.27 10.44 1.03
CA LEU A 85 9.65 10.17 2.43
C LEU A 85 11.13 9.81 2.55
N TRP A 86 11.62 8.94 1.68
CA TRP A 86 13.02 8.52 1.70
C TRP A 86 13.97 9.67 1.32
N GLN A 87 13.57 10.52 0.37
CA GLN A 87 14.32 11.73 0.07
C GLN A 87 14.43 12.67 1.28
N ALA A 88 13.37 12.74 2.08
CA ALA A 88 13.34 13.56 3.30
C ALA A 88 14.11 12.93 4.48
N LEU A 89 14.33 11.63 4.46
CA LEU A 89 15.03 10.84 5.50
C LEU A 89 16.18 10.01 4.88
N PRO A 90 17.20 10.67 4.29
CA PRO A 90 18.21 9.99 3.49
C PRO A 90 19.14 9.07 4.30
N GLU A 91 19.16 9.21 5.63
CA GLU A 91 19.93 8.36 6.54
C GLU A 91 19.24 7.01 6.82
N LYS A 92 17.94 6.86 6.48
CA LYS A 92 17.19 5.63 6.68
C LYS A 92 17.45 4.64 5.55
N ASN A 93 17.58 3.37 5.88
CA ASN A 93 17.61 2.30 4.87
C ASN A 93 16.19 1.87 4.44
N ALA A 94 16.09 1.05 3.40
CA ALA A 94 14.81 0.60 2.85
C ALA A 94 13.89 -0.07 3.87
N PHE A 95 14.44 -0.90 4.78
CA PHE A 95 13.65 -1.58 5.81
C PHE A 95 13.07 -0.60 6.83
N GLN A 96 13.85 0.41 7.22
CA GLN A 96 13.39 1.45 8.13
C GLN A 96 12.28 2.29 7.50
N ILE A 97 12.39 2.63 6.21
CA ILE A 97 11.34 3.36 5.49
C ILE A 97 10.06 2.51 5.40
N ILE A 98 10.16 1.23 5.02
CA ILE A 98 9.02 0.31 4.98
C ILE A 98 8.33 0.24 6.35
N GLN A 99 9.11 0.15 7.44
CA GLN A 99 8.55 0.06 8.78
C GLN A 99 7.83 1.35 9.19
N LEU A 100 8.42 2.52 8.92
CA LEU A 100 7.76 3.82 9.17
C LEU A 100 6.43 3.95 8.43
N VAL A 101 6.38 3.51 7.17
CA VAL A 101 5.16 3.53 6.37
C VAL A 101 4.08 2.62 6.97
N LYS A 102 4.46 1.41 7.40
CA LYS A 102 3.53 0.46 8.05
C LYS A 102 3.03 1.00 9.39
N ASP A 103 3.92 1.52 10.23
CA ASP A 103 3.58 2.03 11.57
C ASP A 103 2.71 3.29 11.52
N SER A 104 2.78 4.05 10.43
CA SER A 104 1.92 5.21 10.19
C SER A 104 0.50 4.86 9.74
N GLY A 105 0.24 3.61 9.39
CA GLY A 105 -1.02 3.16 8.81
C GLY A 105 -2.22 3.28 9.75
N SER A 106 -3.39 3.53 9.16
CA SER A 106 -4.66 3.70 9.89
C SER A 106 -5.11 2.47 10.70
N ASN A 107 -4.55 1.30 10.40
CA ASN A 107 -4.81 0.02 11.06
C ASN A 107 -3.56 -0.57 11.74
N ALA A 108 -2.53 0.25 12.00
CA ALA A 108 -1.24 -0.21 12.51
C ALA A 108 -1.32 -0.87 13.89
N SER A 109 -2.30 -0.49 14.72
CA SER A 109 -2.50 -1.08 16.05
C SER A 109 -3.10 -2.50 16.03
N ASN A 110 -3.77 -2.87 14.93
CA ASN A 110 -4.41 -4.18 14.78
C ASN A 110 -4.41 -4.64 13.31
N PRO A 111 -3.24 -4.88 12.72
CA PRO A 111 -3.13 -5.20 11.30
C PRO A 111 -3.83 -6.52 10.97
N ASP A 112 -4.45 -6.59 9.78
CA ASP A 112 -5.21 -7.75 9.32
C ASP A 112 -4.87 -8.14 7.87
N ASN A 113 -5.50 -9.20 7.37
CA ASN A 113 -5.24 -9.73 6.02
C ASN A 113 -6.06 -9.04 4.91
N ILE A 114 -6.87 -8.05 5.24
CA ILE A 114 -7.68 -7.28 4.29
C ILE A 114 -7.05 -5.92 4.04
N TYR A 115 -6.78 -5.18 5.11
CA TYR A 115 -6.25 -3.82 5.08
C TYR A 115 -4.75 -3.75 5.39
N GLY A 116 -4.14 -4.84 5.84
CA GLY A 116 -2.79 -4.81 6.36
C GLY A 116 -2.67 -3.83 7.51
N TYR A 117 -1.69 -2.95 7.44
CA TYR A 117 -1.50 -1.83 8.39
C TYR A 117 -2.37 -0.61 8.06
N GLY A 118 -3.22 -0.70 7.03
CA GLY A 118 -4.15 0.35 6.62
C GLY A 118 -3.56 1.36 5.65
N ILE A 119 -4.21 2.52 5.55
CA ILE A 119 -3.77 3.63 4.69
C ILE A 119 -2.66 4.39 5.40
N PRO A 120 -1.45 4.51 4.80
CA PRO A 120 -0.32 5.19 5.42
C PRO A 120 -0.56 6.70 5.56
N ASP A 121 -0.15 7.25 6.70
CA ASP A 121 0.02 8.70 6.92
C ASP A 121 1.50 9.05 6.76
N PHE A 122 1.88 9.58 5.60
CA PHE A 122 3.28 9.91 5.29
C PHE A 122 3.80 11.10 6.10
N TRP A 123 2.93 11.99 6.55
CA TRP A 123 3.31 13.08 7.45
C TRP A 123 3.69 12.54 8.84
N LYS A 124 2.88 11.64 9.37
CA LYS A 124 3.21 10.91 10.61
C LYS A 124 4.51 10.13 10.48
N ALA A 125 4.67 9.36 9.38
CA ALA A 125 5.88 8.59 9.11
C ALA A 125 7.15 9.49 9.08
N TYR A 126 7.06 10.67 8.47
CA TYR A 126 8.15 11.63 8.43
C TYR A 126 8.52 12.13 9.83
N HIS A 127 7.55 12.54 10.65
CA HIS A 127 7.80 13.02 12.00
C HIS A 127 8.39 11.93 12.90
N GLU A 128 7.88 10.71 12.83
CA GLU A 128 8.42 9.58 13.60
C GLU A 128 9.85 9.22 13.14
N GLY A 129 10.10 9.25 11.83
CA GLY A 129 11.42 8.98 11.26
C GLY A 129 12.46 10.06 11.58
N ASN A 130 12.03 11.32 11.77
CA ASN A 130 12.89 12.45 12.10
C ASN A 130 13.07 12.66 13.61
N ALA A 131 12.31 11.98 14.44
CA ALA A 131 12.51 12.00 15.90
C ALA A 131 13.84 11.32 16.24
N LYS A 132 14.74 12.07 16.89
CA LYS A 132 16.05 11.59 17.34
C LYS A 132 15.95 10.87 18.67
#